data_50b27fbf63eaed15694aad06d947fd3c
#
_entry.id   50b27fbf63eaed15694aad06d947fd3c
#
_cell.length_a   1.000
_cell.length_b   1.000
_cell.length_c   1.000
_cell.angle_alpha   90.00
_cell.angle_beta   90.00
_cell.angle_gamma   90.00
#
_symmetry.space_group_name_H-M   'P 1'
#
loop_
_entity.id
_entity.type
_entity.pdbx_description
1 polymer ?
#
loop_
_entity_poly.entity_id
_entity_poly.type
_entity_poly.pdbx_seq_one_letter_code
_entity_poly.pdbx_strand_id
1 'polypeptide(L)'
;MKVLDLIAMWRKGKEEEVKAVPVVRTNTSLYEKPRRVIELLFGPELADSIIDEVIKSGKDRYSYLTVEKGVKEERLVKVYSEVYGNQYVLSLEGDDYFVDKDGYLVDRRTGFKYHYLPIDKDVILVPRSVYMRKVSESRVEEEAAGEGDLWKVFMDIVRKALVSEVNDILVEGQGSVYKVFYKMLGGGKASVLTLTEQEGKRLVQILKNRASEYSEVMANVDDRPQSGRIEIENEIELRLEFQPAVEGESVAVRIFNITGYFNKRLEELGYEKDFIEKVRKIAIRKNGLILVSGSTGQGKSTLIKSMLLEANPEKRRIILLEDPVEMKVKGTVQMPIGKFSFADGVRSCMRAVPDIIVVGETRDGETAKNTIDAAMSGHLTYTTIHANDCVGAIERFILKAIETGEMSAEDVRFNMSSTLLISVNQVLVRLVNGKLKPVVEYLIPDHEDRILIREGRFEELREKLKEKGMTLNQQIEKLYREGLITEGQYLSYSGVQ
;
A
#
# COMPACT_ATOMS: atom_id res chain seq x y z
N MET A 1 -20.48 -6.92 -18.87
CA MET A 1 -19.10 -7.40 -19.09
C MET A 1 -18.22 -6.56 -18.16
N LYS A 2 -17.56 -7.19 -17.19
CA LYS A 2 -16.81 -6.47 -16.13
C LYS A 2 -15.59 -5.77 -16.73
N VAL A 3 -15.18 -4.62 -16.18
CA VAL A 3 -14.00 -3.85 -16.64
C VAL A 3 -12.74 -4.71 -16.71
N LEU A 4 -12.62 -5.71 -15.84
CA LEU A 4 -11.55 -6.72 -15.85
C LEU A 4 -11.57 -7.61 -17.12
N ASP A 5 -12.74 -7.90 -17.67
CA ASP A 5 -12.88 -8.70 -18.91
C ASP A 5 -12.41 -7.89 -20.13
N LEU A 6 -12.62 -6.59 -20.12
CA LEU A 6 -12.11 -5.67 -21.16
C LEU A 6 -10.58 -5.55 -21.12
N ILE A 7 -9.98 -5.55 -19.94
CA ILE A 7 -8.51 -5.51 -19.74
C ILE A 7 -7.89 -6.87 -20.10
N ALA A 8 -8.56 -7.98 -19.75
CA ALA A 8 -8.12 -9.34 -20.07
C ALA A 8 -8.22 -9.62 -21.59
N MET A 9 -9.28 -9.16 -22.25
CA MET A 9 -9.44 -9.28 -23.69
C MET A 9 -8.40 -8.46 -24.47
N TRP A 10 -8.00 -7.31 -23.93
CA TRP A 10 -6.97 -6.47 -24.55
C TRP A 10 -5.54 -7.06 -24.41
N ARG A 11 -5.25 -7.79 -23.32
CA ARG A 11 -4.01 -8.57 -23.15
C ARG A 11 -3.91 -9.76 -24.10
N LYS A 12 -5.00 -10.50 -24.30
CA LYS A 12 -5.02 -11.68 -25.19
C LYS A 12 -4.79 -11.36 -26.68
N GLY A 13 -5.17 -10.18 -27.14
CA GLY A 13 -5.02 -9.81 -28.54
C GLY A 13 -3.59 -9.51 -29.01
N LYS A 14 -2.60 -9.39 -28.11
CA LYS A 14 -1.18 -9.17 -28.47
C LYS A 14 -0.28 -10.40 -28.31
N GLU A 15 -0.70 -11.43 -27.59
CA GLU A 15 0.09 -12.67 -27.44
C GLU A 15 -0.04 -13.66 -28.62
N GLU A 16 -0.99 -13.44 -29.55
CA GLU A 16 -1.26 -14.35 -30.67
C GLU A 16 -0.61 -13.98 -32.02
N GLU A 17 0.27 -12.97 -32.08
CA GLU A 17 0.96 -12.60 -33.34
C GLU A 17 2.18 -13.45 -33.69
N VAL A 18 2.38 -14.61 -33.06
CA VAL A 18 3.44 -15.57 -33.48
C VAL A 18 2.82 -16.94 -33.71
N LYS A 19 2.06 -17.08 -34.79
CA LYS A 19 1.95 -18.25 -35.72
C LYS A 19 0.77 -18.04 -36.66
N ALA A 20 1.06 -18.09 -37.95
CA ALA A 20 0.07 -18.00 -39.03
C ALA A 20 -1.01 -19.09 -38.93
N VAL A 21 -2.26 -18.69 -38.70
CA VAL A 21 -3.48 -19.49 -38.84
C VAL A 21 -4.61 -18.56 -39.32
N PRO A 22 -5.59 -19.04 -40.12
CA PRO A 22 -6.36 -18.21 -41.06
C PRO A 22 -7.31 -17.20 -40.38
N VAL A 23 -7.45 -16.06 -41.05
CA VAL A 23 -8.26 -14.89 -40.69
C VAL A 23 -9.69 -15.29 -40.25
N VAL A 24 -9.91 -15.32 -38.96
CA VAL A 24 -11.23 -15.14 -38.36
C VAL A 24 -11.43 -13.63 -38.23
N ARG A 25 -12.48 -13.07 -38.84
CA ARG A 25 -12.85 -11.66 -38.75
C ARG A 25 -13.01 -11.29 -37.27
N THR A 26 -11.96 -10.80 -36.66
CA THR A 26 -11.98 -10.21 -35.32
C THR A 26 -12.76 -8.90 -35.38
N ASN A 27 -13.62 -8.69 -34.39
CA ASN A 27 -14.45 -7.51 -34.27
C ASN A 27 -13.57 -6.26 -34.02
N THR A 28 -13.08 -5.65 -35.09
CA THR A 28 -12.14 -4.50 -35.12
C THR A 28 -12.64 -3.31 -34.31
N SER A 29 -13.93 -3.21 -34.04
CA SER A 29 -14.53 -2.08 -33.31
C SER A 29 -14.08 -1.94 -31.84
N LEU A 30 -13.58 -3.02 -31.21
CA LEU A 30 -13.12 -3.01 -29.81
C LEU A 30 -11.74 -2.32 -29.61
N TYR A 31 -10.93 -2.26 -30.67
CA TYR A 31 -9.61 -1.63 -30.63
C TYR A 31 -9.61 -0.19 -31.18
N GLU A 32 -10.51 0.11 -32.10
CA GLU A 32 -10.57 1.41 -32.78
C GLU A 32 -10.96 2.54 -31.82
N LYS A 33 -11.96 2.33 -30.98
CA LYS A 33 -12.43 3.38 -30.07
C LYS A 33 -11.39 3.82 -29.03
N PRO A 34 -10.69 2.93 -28.30
CA PRO A 34 -9.61 3.31 -27.40
C PRO A 34 -8.46 4.05 -28.08
N ARG A 35 -8.07 3.62 -29.29
CA ARG A 35 -7.08 4.29 -30.10
C ARG A 35 -7.54 5.69 -30.49
N ARG A 36 -8.79 5.82 -30.92
CA ARG A 36 -9.38 7.11 -31.32
C ARG A 36 -9.39 8.14 -30.18
N VAL A 37 -9.62 7.71 -28.93
CA VAL A 37 -9.50 8.60 -27.77
C VAL A 37 -8.08 9.19 -27.67
N ILE A 38 -7.07 8.38 -27.82
CA ILE A 38 -5.67 8.82 -27.72
C ILE A 38 -5.29 9.70 -28.91
N GLU A 39 -5.75 9.38 -30.10
CA GLU A 39 -5.57 10.21 -31.31
C GLU A 39 -6.17 11.60 -31.17
N LEU A 40 -7.36 11.72 -30.60
CA LEU A 40 -8.03 13.01 -30.36
C LEU A 40 -7.34 13.84 -29.26
N LEU A 41 -6.69 13.20 -28.31
CA LEU A 41 -5.99 13.88 -27.21
C LEU A 41 -4.58 14.36 -27.62
N PHE A 42 -3.84 13.57 -28.36
CA PHE A 42 -2.40 13.75 -28.59
C PHE A 42 -1.98 13.76 -30.09
N GLY A 43 -2.89 13.43 -30.98
CA GLY A 43 -2.62 13.27 -32.41
C GLY A 43 -2.30 11.82 -32.83
N PRO A 44 -2.51 11.49 -34.13
CA PRO A 44 -2.35 10.14 -34.64
C PRO A 44 -0.91 9.63 -34.56
N GLU A 45 0.08 10.53 -34.69
CA GLU A 45 1.51 10.17 -34.72
C GLU A 45 2.03 9.65 -33.37
N LEU A 46 1.42 10.09 -32.24
CA LEU A 46 1.81 9.68 -30.90
C LEU A 46 0.95 8.55 -30.32
N ALA A 47 -0.12 8.18 -31.02
CA ALA A 47 -1.12 7.24 -30.49
C ALA A 47 -0.51 5.88 -30.13
N ASP A 48 0.31 5.29 -30.99
CA ASP A 48 0.92 3.97 -30.74
C ASP A 48 1.93 4.01 -29.59
N SER A 49 2.74 5.05 -29.51
CA SER A 49 3.68 5.23 -28.40
C SER A 49 2.97 5.33 -27.05
N ILE A 50 1.90 6.13 -26.98
CA ILE A 50 1.12 6.31 -25.75
C ILE A 50 0.35 5.04 -25.38
N ILE A 51 -0.18 4.30 -26.36
CA ILE A 51 -0.81 3.00 -26.11
C ILE A 51 0.20 2.03 -25.49
N ASP A 52 1.40 1.94 -26.04
CA ASP A 52 2.46 1.09 -25.50
C ASP A 52 2.90 1.50 -24.10
N GLU A 53 2.95 2.80 -23.81
CA GLU A 53 3.23 3.31 -22.46
C GLU A 53 2.12 2.97 -21.47
N VAL A 54 0.84 3.12 -21.85
CA VAL A 54 -0.31 2.71 -21.03
C VAL A 54 -0.23 1.22 -20.69
N ILE A 55 0.08 0.37 -21.70
CA ILE A 55 0.22 -1.08 -21.48
C ILE A 55 1.36 -1.38 -20.51
N LYS A 56 2.53 -0.80 -20.75
CA LYS A 56 3.73 -1.01 -19.93
C LYS A 56 3.54 -0.51 -18.50
N SER A 57 2.74 0.54 -18.30
CA SER A 57 2.48 1.11 -16.97
C SER A 57 1.67 0.21 -16.06
N GLY A 58 0.85 -0.70 -16.62
CA GLY A 58 -0.10 -1.52 -15.87
C GLY A 58 -1.25 -0.74 -15.21
N LYS A 59 -1.33 0.58 -15.42
CA LYS A 59 -2.38 1.46 -14.89
C LYS A 59 -3.63 1.40 -15.76
N ASP A 60 -4.80 1.69 -15.16
CA ASP A 60 -5.98 1.94 -15.98
C ASP A 60 -5.79 3.19 -16.85
N ARG A 61 -6.39 3.17 -18.02
CA ARG A 61 -6.20 4.22 -19.03
C ARG A 61 -6.61 5.61 -18.53
N TYR A 62 -7.68 5.70 -17.78
CA TYR A 62 -8.16 6.98 -17.25
C TYR A 62 -7.12 7.60 -16.31
N SER A 63 -6.65 6.84 -15.35
CA SER A 63 -5.59 7.26 -14.42
C SER A 63 -4.30 7.61 -15.13
N TYR A 64 -3.88 6.80 -16.14
CA TYR A 64 -2.67 7.10 -16.91
C TYR A 64 -2.78 8.43 -17.65
N LEU A 65 -3.88 8.67 -18.36
CA LEU A 65 -4.07 9.90 -19.14
C LEU A 65 -4.19 11.14 -18.26
N THR A 66 -4.87 11.04 -17.12
CA THR A 66 -5.06 12.20 -16.23
C THR A 66 -3.83 12.49 -15.36
N VAL A 67 -3.19 11.46 -14.79
CA VAL A 67 -2.08 11.62 -13.84
C VAL A 67 -0.74 11.73 -14.56
N GLU A 68 -0.43 10.80 -15.48
CA GLU A 68 0.89 10.75 -16.12
C GLU A 68 1.00 11.70 -17.31
N LYS A 69 -0.07 11.84 -18.10
CA LYS A 69 -0.08 12.72 -19.27
C LYS A 69 -0.71 14.09 -19.00
N GLY A 70 -1.22 14.34 -17.79
CA GLY A 70 -1.75 15.65 -17.38
C GLY A 70 -3.01 16.06 -18.12
N VAL A 71 -3.78 15.13 -18.70
CA VAL A 71 -5.03 15.44 -19.39
C VAL A 71 -6.08 15.84 -18.34
N LYS A 72 -6.66 17.04 -18.48
CA LYS A 72 -7.75 17.47 -17.61
C LYS A 72 -8.95 16.52 -17.73
N GLU A 73 -9.52 16.12 -16.60
CA GLU A 73 -10.68 15.18 -16.56
C GLU A 73 -11.84 15.65 -17.44
N GLU A 74 -12.15 16.93 -17.44
CA GLU A 74 -13.20 17.53 -18.27
C GLU A 74 -12.95 17.32 -19.77
N ARG A 75 -11.71 17.44 -20.23
CA ARG A 75 -11.32 17.17 -21.61
C ARG A 75 -11.45 15.71 -21.95
N LEU A 76 -11.05 14.83 -21.03
CA LEU A 76 -11.11 13.37 -21.22
C LEU A 76 -12.57 12.90 -21.33
N VAL A 77 -13.47 13.41 -20.48
CA VAL A 77 -14.90 13.09 -20.52
C VAL A 77 -15.53 13.53 -21.85
N LYS A 78 -15.19 14.72 -22.35
CA LYS A 78 -15.66 15.20 -23.66
C LYS A 78 -15.22 14.31 -24.81
N VAL A 79 -13.94 13.89 -24.82
CA VAL A 79 -13.41 13.00 -25.83
C VAL A 79 -14.03 11.60 -25.74
N TYR A 80 -14.25 11.08 -24.55
CA TYR A 80 -15.01 9.83 -24.40
C TYR A 80 -16.44 9.95 -24.93
N SER A 81 -17.13 11.04 -24.64
CA SER A 81 -18.46 11.32 -25.18
C SER A 81 -18.47 11.30 -26.72
N GLU A 82 -17.52 11.99 -27.35
CA GLU A 82 -17.38 12.02 -28.80
C GLU A 82 -17.15 10.64 -29.42
N VAL A 83 -16.25 9.85 -28.84
CA VAL A 83 -15.84 8.53 -29.39
C VAL A 83 -16.88 7.43 -29.12
N TYR A 84 -17.52 7.46 -27.96
CA TYR A 84 -18.44 6.40 -27.53
C TYR A 84 -19.90 6.75 -27.71
N GLY A 85 -20.21 8.02 -27.97
CA GLY A 85 -21.58 8.50 -28.19
C GLY A 85 -22.40 8.68 -26.91
N ASN A 86 -21.75 8.74 -25.76
CA ASN A 86 -22.42 8.99 -24.49
C ASN A 86 -22.72 10.49 -24.30
N GLN A 87 -23.78 10.80 -23.58
CA GLN A 87 -23.97 12.15 -23.02
C GLN A 87 -22.95 12.41 -21.91
N TYR A 88 -22.66 13.66 -21.60
CA TYR A 88 -21.80 14.02 -20.47
C TYR A 88 -22.27 15.29 -19.76
N VAL A 89 -21.91 15.38 -18.47
CA VAL A 89 -22.03 16.60 -17.65
C VAL A 89 -20.73 16.80 -16.87
N LEU A 90 -20.40 18.05 -16.55
CA LEU A 90 -19.15 18.37 -15.83
C LEU A 90 -19.34 18.50 -14.32
N SER A 91 -20.59 18.59 -13.86
CA SER A 91 -20.94 18.63 -12.44
C SER A 91 -22.26 17.94 -12.21
N LEU A 92 -22.51 17.53 -10.97
CA LEU A 92 -23.78 16.99 -10.50
C LEU A 92 -24.28 17.88 -9.35
N GLU A 93 -25.53 18.32 -9.45
CA GLU A 93 -26.18 19.17 -8.45
C GLU A 93 -27.11 18.34 -7.54
N GLY A 94 -27.24 18.78 -6.27
CA GLY A 94 -28.07 18.09 -5.26
C GLY A 94 -27.40 16.86 -4.65
N ASP A 95 -28.08 16.25 -3.69
CA ASP A 95 -27.52 15.16 -2.85
C ASP A 95 -28.35 13.86 -2.93
N ASP A 96 -29.26 13.77 -3.90
CA ASP A 96 -30.22 12.67 -4.00
C ASP A 96 -29.74 11.59 -4.99
N TYR A 97 -28.55 11.04 -4.70
CA TYR A 97 -27.92 10.00 -5.51
C TYR A 97 -27.71 8.73 -4.69
N PHE A 98 -27.73 7.58 -5.36
CA PHE A 98 -27.29 6.29 -4.79
C PHE A 98 -26.43 5.53 -5.79
N VAL A 99 -25.69 4.52 -5.31
CA VAL A 99 -24.91 3.63 -6.17
C VAL A 99 -25.71 2.35 -6.35
N ASP A 100 -26.03 1.98 -7.61
CA ASP A 100 -26.74 0.73 -7.90
C ASP A 100 -25.79 -0.50 -7.82
N LYS A 101 -26.39 -1.70 -7.92
CA LYS A 101 -25.68 -2.98 -7.86
C LYS A 101 -24.58 -3.16 -8.92
N ASP A 102 -24.66 -2.42 -10.01
CA ASP A 102 -23.73 -2.48 -11.15
C ASP A 102 -22.63 -1.39 -11.02
N GLY A 103 -22.66 -0.58 -9.95
CA GLY A 103 -21.70 0.46 -9.66
C GLY A 103 -21.98 1.80 -10.31
N TYR A 104 -23.19 2.02 -10.85
CA TYR A 104 -23.58 3.32 -11.40
C TYR A 104 -24.11 4.25 -10.29
N LEU A 105 -23.72 5.51 -10.36
CA LEU A 105 -24.34 6.55 -9.56
C LEU A 105 -25.66 6.93 -10.21
N VAL A 106 -26.78 6.75 -9.52
CA VAL A 106 -28.14 6.95 -10.02
C VAL A 106 -28.79 8.12 -9.30
N ASP A 107 -29.33 9.08 -10.05
CA ASP A 107 -30.17 10.16 -9.53
C ASP A 107 -31.57 9.58 -9.24
N ARG A 108 -32.03 9.68 -7.99
CA ARG A 108 -33.32 9.14 -7.53
C ARG A 108 -34.53 9.79 -8.19
N ARG A 109 -34.43 11.05 -8.59
CA ARG A 109 -35.54 11.81 -9.15
C ARG A 109 -35.73 11.51 -10.63
N THR A 110 -34.62 11.34 -11.36
CA THR A 110 -34.64 11.20 -12.82
C THR A 110 -34.38 9.77 -13.29
N GLY A 111 -33.80 8.92 -12.45
CA GLY A 111 -33.36 7.59 -12.81
C GLY A 111 -32.12 7.54 -13.71
N PHE A 112 -31.50 8.69 -14.00
CA PHE A 112 -30.30 8.75 -14.84
C PHE A 112 -29.10 8.09 -14.14
N LYS A 113 -28.33 7.34 -14.93
CA LYS A 113 -27.12 6.64 -14.49
C LYS A 113 -25.88 7.41 -14.92
N TYR A 114 -24.96 7.60 -13.98
CA TYR A 114 -23.70 8.34 -14.20
C TYR A 114 -22.49 7.45 -13.91
N HIS A 115 -21.45 7.60 -14.72
CA HIS A 115 -20.15 6.95 -14.48
C HIS A 115 -19.03 7.78 -15.15
N TYR A 116 -17.78 7.58 -14.75
CA TYR A 116 -16.62 8.26 -15.37
C TYR A 116 -16.02 7.51 -16.56
N LEU A 117 -16.48 6.29 -16.84
CA LEU A 117 -16.10 5.49 -18.01
C LEU A 117 -17.32 5.17 -18.86
N PRO A 118 -17.17 5.07 -20.19
CA PRO A 118 -18.23 4.75 -21.13
C PRO A 118 -18.53 3.24 -21.15
N ILE A 119 -19.05 2.70 -20.04
CA ILE A 119 -19.32 1.26 -19.85
C ILE A 119 -20.56 0.82 -20.61
N ASP A 120 -21.58 1.69 -20.66
CA ASP A 120 -22.85 1.47 -21.33
C ASP A 120 -23.25 2.70 -22.12
N LYS A 121 -24.08 2.54 -23.17
CA LYS A 121 -24.53 3.67 -24.02
C LYS A 121 -25.48 4.62 -23.29
N ASP A 122 -26.22 4.11 -22.32
CA ASP A 122 -27.23 4.87 -21.56
C ASP A 122 -26.64 5.60 -20.34
N VAL A 123 -25.33 5.45 -20.12
CA VAL A 123 -24.62 6.13 -19.02
C VAL A 123 -24.23 7.52 -19.41
N ILE A 124 -24.50 8.48 -18.53
CA ILE A 124 -24.03 9.87 -18.66
C ILE A 124 -22.62 9.95 -18.06
N LEU A 125 -21.66 10.42 -18.83
CA LEU A 125 -20.27 10.55 -18.39
C LEU A 125 -20.08 11.77 -17.49
N VAL A 126 -19.31 11.59 -16.42
CA VAL A 126 -18.90 12.67 -15.50
C VAL A 126 -17.39 12.58 -15.24
N PRO A 127 -16.71 13.69 -14.86
CA PRO A 127 -15.34 13.61 -14.37
C PRO A 127 -15.23 12.63 -13.19
N ARG A 128 -14.14 11.87 -13.13
CA ARG A 128 -13.94 10.88 -12.07
C ARG A 128 -13.98 11.51 -10.68
N SER A 129 -13.41 12.70 -10.53
CA SER A 129 -13.45 13.47 -9.26
C SER A 129 -14.89 13.79 -8.82
N VAL A 130 -15.78 14.15 -9.76
CA VAL A 130 -17.20 14.41 -9.49
C VAL A 130 -17.92 13.11 -9.12
N TYR A 131 -17.70 12.04 -9.88
CA TYR A 131 -18.28 10.73 -9.60
C TYR A 131 -17.87 10.23 -8.21
N MET A 132 -16.56 10.22 -7.90
CA MET A 132 -16.04 9.70 -6.62
C MET A 132 -16.55 10.54 -5.44
N ARG A 133 -16.64 11.85 -5.57
CA ARG A 133 -17.22 12.72 -4.55
C ARG A 133 -18.69 12.35 -4.29
N LYS A 134 -19.50 12.23 -5.32
CA LYS A 134 -20.93 11.88 -5.18
C LYS A 134 -21.16 10.46 -4.67
N VAL A 135 -20.31 9.51 -5.04
CA VAL A 135 -20.33 8.15 -4.48
C VAL A 135 -20.02 8.20 -2.97
N SER A 136 -19.09 9.04 -2.53
CA SER A 136 -18.79 9.21 -1.11
C SER A 136 -19.90 9.93 -0.32
N GLU A 137 -20.66 10.83 -0.98
CA GLU A 137 -21.81 11.56 -0.41
C GLU A 137 -23.12 10.77 -0.49
N SER A 138 -23.23 9.79 -1.43
CA SER A 138 -24.45 9.01 -1.62
C SER A 138 -24.74 8.14 -0.39
N ARG A 139 -25.98 8.25 0.14
CA ARG A 139 -26.46 7.32 1.17
C ARG A 139 -26.61 5.93 0.54
N VAL A 140 -26.04 4.91 1.19
CA VAL A 140 -26.38 3.51 0.89
C VAL A 140 -27.83 3.32 1.31
N GLU A 141 -28.71 2.95 0.39
CA GLU A 141 -30.11 2.71 0.73
C GLU A 141 -30.25 1.54 1.70
N GLU A 142 -30.92 1.80 2.82
CA GLU A 142 -31.38 0.80 3.75
C GLU A 142 -32.72 0.22 3.26
N GLU A 143 -32.69 -0.89 2.53
CA GLU A 143 -33.75 -1.87 2.69
C GLU A 143 -33.47 -2.66 3.97
N ALA A 144 -34.49 -2.99 4.76
CA ALA A 144 -34.37 -3.77 6.00
C ALA A 144 -33.67 -5.12 5.71
N ALA A 145 -32.37 -5.12 5.89
CA ALA A 145 -31.47 -6.07 5.26
C ALA A 145 -31.43 -7.39 6.03
N GLY A 146 -31.66 -8.49 5.33
CA GLY A 146 -31.34 -9.83 5.80
C GLY A 146 -29.82 -10.00 6.08
N GLU A 147 -29.40 -11.09 6.72
CA GLU A 147 -27.96 -11.33 7.02
C GLU A 147 -27.07 -11.23 5.77
N GLY A 148 -27.56 -11.64 4.62
CA GLY A 148 -26.85 -11.56 3.35
C GLY A 148 -26.63 -10.12 2.86
N ASP A 149 -27.46 -9.18 3.25
CA ASP A 149 -27.41 -7.80 2.73
C ASP A 149 -26.42 -6.95 3.52
N LEU A 150 -26.35 -7.04 4.86
CA LEU A 150 -25.33 -6.36 5.68
C LEU A 150 -23.91 -6.82 5.30
N TRP A 151 -23.73 -8.11 5.03
CA TRP A 151 -22.46 -8.61 4.52
C TRP A 151 -22.09 -8.02 3.15
N LYS A 152 -23.05 -7.93 2.23
CA LYS A 152 -22.81 -7.32 0.90
C LYS A 152 -22.42 -5.85 1.04
N VAL A 153 -23.15 -5.08 1.87
CA VAL A 153 -22.85 -3.68 2.16
C VAL A 153 -21.45 -3.54 2.75
N PHE A 154 -21.07 -4.39 3.70
CA PHE A 154 -19.73 -4.37 4.28
C PHE A 154 -18.66 -4.71 3.22
N MET A 155 -18.89 -5.70 2.38
CA MET A 155 -17.97 -6.06 1.30
C MET A 155 -17.81 -4.97 0.25
N ASP A 156 -18.84 -4.19 -0.03
CA ASP A 156 -18.73 -3.02 -0.91
C ASP A 156 -17.88 -1.92 -0.27
N ILE A 157 -17.98 -1.72 1.05
CA ILE A 157 -17.08 -0.84 1.79
C ILE A 157 -15.63 -1.33 1.70
N VAL A 158 -15.38 -2.64 1.88
CA VAL A 158 -14.05 -3.25 1.73
C VAL A 158 -13.49 -3.04 0.31
N ARG A 159 -14.29 -3.29 -0.72
CA ARG A 159 -13.88 -3.09 -2.11
C ARG A 159 -13.57 -1.62 -2.42
N LYS A 160 -14.39 -0.69 -1.91
CA LYS A 160 -14.15 0.76 -2.03
C LYS A 160 -12.88 1.18 -1.29
N ALA A 161 -12.60 0.61 -0.11
CA ALA A 161 -11.37 0.85 0.64
C ALA A 161 -10.13 0.45 -0.18
N LEU A 162 -10.13 -0.73 -0.80
CA LEU A 162 -9.05 -1.21 -1.68
C LEU A 162 -8.79 -0.27 -2.86
N VAL A 163 -9.84 0.23 -3.50
CA VAL A 163 -9.72 1.19 -4.63
C VAL A 163 -9.15 2.53 -4.16
N SER A 164 -9.47 2.93 -2.91
CA SER A 164 -9.05 4.21 -2.31
C SER A 164 -7.71 4.10 -1.55
N GLU A 165 -7.02 2.97 -1.64
CA GLU A 165 -5.78 2.67 -0.91
C GLU A 165 -5.94 2.82 0.63
N VAL A 166 -7.13 2.55 1.15
CA VAL A 166 -7.43 2.49 2.59
C VAL A 166 -7.32 1.04 3.05
N ASN A 167 -6.47 0.80 4.03
CA ASN A 167 -6.21 -0.56 4.52
C ASN A 167 -6.95 -0.90 5.82
N ASP A 168 -7.44 0.09 6.56
CA ASP A 168 -8.05 -0.13 7.86
C ASP A 168 -9.48 0.44 7.90
N ILE A 169 -10.45 -0.40 8.30
CA ILE A 169 -11.85 -0.06 8.54
C ILE A 169 -12.13 -0.22 10.03
N LEU A 170 -12.88 0.71 10.61
CA LEU A 170 -13.33 0.63 12.00
C LEU A 170 -14.85 0.52 12.03
N VAL A 171 -15.38 -0.38 12.85
CA VAL A 171 -16.81 -0.50 13.17
C VAL A 171 -16.96 -0.17 14.65
N GLU A 172 -17.64 0.91 15.00
CA GLU A 172 -17.68 1.42 16.37
C GLU A 172 -19.11 1.75 16.79
N GLY A 173 -19.52 1.28 17.99
CA GLY A 173 -20.71 1.74 18.66
C GLY A 173 -20.55 3.19 19.16
N GLN A 174 -21.56 4.03 18.94
CA GLN A 174 -21.61 5.42 19.39
C GLN A 174 -23.03 5.76 19.86
N GLY A 175 -23.33 5.48 21.12
CA GLY A 175 -24.67 5.67 21.69
C GLY A 175 -25.70 4.71 21.07
N SER A 176 -26.71 5.25 20.40
CA SER A 176 -27.79 4.47 19.77
C SER A 176 -27.50 4.04 18.32
N VAL A 177 -26.29 4.26 17.82
CA VAL A 177 -25.89 3.92 16.44
C VAL A 177 -24.53 3.25 16.40
N TYR A 178 -24.28 2.51 15.33
CA TYR A 178 -22.95 2.07 14.95
C TYR A 178 -22.46 2.85 13.72
N LYS A 179 -21.17 3.21 13.71
CA LYS A 179 -20.56 3.86 12.57
C LYS A 179 -19.41 3.04 12.02
N VAL A 180 -19.34 2.98 10.70
CA VAL A 180 -18.22 2.41 9.97
C VAL A 180 -17.35 3.54 9.45
N PHE A 181 -16.04 3.45 9.70
CA PHE A 181 -15.09 4.49 9.30
C PHE A 181 -13.97 3.89 8.47
N TYR A 182 -13.44 4.68 7.55
CA TYR A 182 -12.10 4.48 7.00
C TYR A 182 -11.07 5.14 7.90
N LYS A 183 -10.04 4.40 8.28
CA LYS A 183 -8.87 4.95 8.97
C LYS A 183 -7.92 5.51 7.93
N MET A 184 -7.72 6.81 7.95
CA MET A 184 -6.89 7.49 6.94
C MET A 184 -5.40 7.35 7.28
N LEU A 185 -4.57 7.10 6.26
CA LEU A 185 -3.12 7.21 6.38
C LEU A 185 -2.74 8.65 6.77
N GLY A 186 -1.91 8.79 7.79
CA GLY A 186 -1.55 10.10 8.35
C GLY A 186 -2.48 10.60 9.45
N GLY A 187 -3.42 9.78 9.90
CA GLY A 187 -4.32 10.07 11.05
C GLY A 187 -5.74 10.46 10.64
N GLY A 188 -6.63 10.52 11.64
CA GLY A 188 -8.05 10.77 11.42
C GLY A 188 -8.85 9.55 10.94
N LYS A 189 -10.17 9.69 10.94
CA LYS A 189 -11.11 8.70 10.41
C LYS A 189 -12.26 9.41 9.68
N ALA A 190 -12.74 8.80 8.58
CA ALA A 190 -13.86 9.29 7.78
C ALA A 190 -15.04 8.32 7.90
N SER A 191 -16.22 8.81 8.29
CA SER A 191 -17.44 7.99 8.36
C SER A 191 -17.91 7.63 6.97
N VAL A 192 -18.21 6.36 6.75
CA VAL A 192 -18.65 5.83 5.44
C VAL A 192 -20.03 5.17 5.51
N LEU A 193 -20.46 4.75 6.71
CA LEU A 193 -21.78 4.18 6.93
C LEU A 193 -22.22 4.44 8.38
N THR A 194 -23.51 4.71 8.58
CA THR A 194 -24.16 4.74 9.89
C THR A 194 -25.26 3.69 9.91
N LEU A 195 -25.25 2.84 10.92
CA LEU A 195 -26.19 1.76 11.17
C LEU A 195 -26.98 2.03 12.45
N THR A 196 -28.15 1.50 12.55
CA THR A 196 -28.86 1.40 13.84
C THR A 196 -28.07 0.52 14.81
N GLU A 197 -28.33 0.61 16.11
CA GLU A 197 -27.67 -0.23 17.11
C GLU A 197 -27.88 -1.74 16.79
N GLN A 198 -29.07 -2.11 16.35
CA GLN A 198 -29.41 -3.48 16.00
C GLN A 198 -28.61 -4.01 14.80
N GLU A 199 -28.54 -3.21 13.73
CA GLU A 199 -27.77 -3.56 12.53
C GLU A 199 -26.27 -3.61 12.79
N GLY A 200 -25.75 -2.69 13.62
CA GLY A 200 -24.35 -2.67 14.00
C GLY A 200 -23.96 -3.92 14.80
N LYS A 201 -24.73 -4.29 15.81
CA LYS A 201 -24.55 -5.55 16.57
C LYS A 201 -24.63 -6.77 15.67
N ARG A 202 -25.57 -6.76 14.70
CA ARG A 202 -25.72 -7.83 13.73
C ARG A 202 -24.53 -7.92 12.76
N LEU A 203 -23.99 -6.78 12.32
CA LEU A 203 -22.77 -6.76 11.51
C LEU A 203 -21.57 -7.35 12.26
N VAL A 204 -21.37 -6.95 13.52
CA VAL A 204 -20.31 -7.51 14.39
C VAL A 204 -20.49 -9.03 14.51
N GLN A 205 -21.70 -9.51 14.73
CA GLN A 205 -21.99 -10.95 14.81
C GLN A 205 -21.69 -11.69 13.51
N ILE A 206 -22.03 -11.11 12.35
CA ILE A 206 -21.69 -11.67 11.04
C ILE A 206 -20.18 -11.78 10.86
N LEU A 207 -19.43 -10.73 11.26
CA LEU A 207 -17.98 -10.73 11.19
C LEU A 207 -17.37 -11.81 12.09
N LYS A 208 -17.88 -11.99 13.31
CA LYS A 208 -17.44 -13.06 14.23
C LYS A 208 -17.72 -14.45 13.68
N ASN A 209 -18.94 -14.69 13.20
CA ASN A 209 -19.33 -15.98 12.64
C ASN A 209 -18.41 -16.37 11.46
N ARG A 210 -18.13 -15.45 10.56
CA ARG A 210 -17.21 -15.68 9.45
C ARG A 210 -15.76 -15.84 9.88
N ALA A 211 -15.32 -15.08 10.89
CA ALA A 211 -13.96 -15.21 11.41
C ALA A 211 -13.76 -16.55 12.14
N SER A 212 -14.80 -17.12 12.76
CA SER A 212 -14.70 -18.41 13.44
C SER A 212 -14.44 -19.60 12.49
N GLU A 213 -14.70 -19.45 11.19
CA GLU A 213 -14.38 -20.47 10.17
C GLU A 213 -12.85 -20.59 9.94
N TYR A 214 -12.07 -19.54 10.23
CA TYR A 214 -10.65 -19.45 9.92
C TYR A 214 -9.76 -19.18 11.14
N SER A 215 -10.35 -19.01 12.33
CA SER A 215 -9.65 -18.61 13.55
C SER A 215 -10.42 -19.07 14.81
N GLU A 216 -9.80 -18.93 15.98
CA GLU A 216 -10.38 -19.32 17.28
C GLU A 216 -11.36 -18.27 17.84
N VAL A 217 -11.99 -17.47 16.99
CA VAL A 217 -13.01 -16.49 17.40
C VAL A 217 -14.27 -17.19 17.90
N MET A 218 -14.69 -16.83 19.07
CA MET A 218 -15.94 -17.31 19.68
C MET A 218 -17.07 -16.30 19.43
N ALA A 219 -18.02 -16.65 18.58
CA ALA A 219 -19.09 -15.75 18.15
C ALA A 219 -19.95 -15.21 19.31
N ASN A 220 -20.15 -15.99 20.36
CA ASN A 220 -21.02 -15.66 21.49
C ASN A 220 -20.26 -15.01 22.69
N VAL A 221 -19.01 -14.64 22.51
CA VAL A 221 -18.19 -14.02 23.55
C VAL A 221 -17.91 -12.57 23.16
N ASP A 222 -18.34 -11.63 24.01
CA ASP A 222 -18.20 -10.18 23.80
C ASP A 222 -17.54 -9.45 25.01
N ASP A 223 -17.12 -10.22 26.00
CA ASP A 223 -16.56 -9.71 27.26
C ASP A 223 -15.02 -9.61 27.26
N ARG A 224 -14.36 -10.06 26.19
CA ARG A 224 -12.89 -10.06 26.05
C ARG A 224 -12.44 -9.79 24.62
N PRO A 225 -11.24 -9.22 24.43
CA PRO A 225 -10.67 -9.05 23.10
C PRO A 225 -10.47 -10.38 22.37
N GLN A 226 -10.73 -10.39 21.06
CA GLN A 226 -10.54 -11.53 20.19
C GLN A 226 -9.94 -11.10 18.86
N SER A 227 -9.02 -11.90 18.33
CA SER A 227 -8.41 -11.67 17.02
C SER A 227 -8.88 -12.73 16.05
N GLY A 228 -9.31 -12.32 14.86
CA GLY A 228 -9.79 -13.22 13.84
C GLY A 228 -9.35 -12.88 12.44
N ARG A 229 -9.61 -13.80 11.50
CA ARG A 229 -9.38 -13.56 10.08
C ARG A 229 -10.55 -14.10 9.25
N ILE A 230 -10.77 -13.47 8.09
CA ILE A 230 -11.72 -13.92 7.07
C ILE A 230 -10.99 -13.95 5.74
N GLU A 231 -11.06 -15.05 5.02
CA GLU A 231 -10.54 -15.17 3.66
C GLU A 231 -11.69 -15.05 2.65
N ILE A 232 -11.54 -14.23 1.64
CA ILE A 232 -12.56 -13.93 0.64
C ILE A 232 -12.02 -14.28 -0.74
N GLU A 233 -12.61 -15.32 -1.37
CA GLU A 233 -12.36 -15.74 -2.75
C GLU A 233 -10.86 -15.96 -3.07
N ASN A 234 -10.03 -16.27 -2.07
CA ASN A 234 -8.57 -16.32 -2.15
C ASN A 234 -7.89 -15.01 -2.65
N GLU A 235 -8.60 -13.90 -2.61
CA GLU A 235 -8.12 -12.60 -3.11
C GLU A 235 -7.88 -11.59 -2.01
N ILE A 236 -8.69 -11.61 -0.97
CA ILE A 236 -8.66 -10.65 0.14
C ILE A 236 -8.62 -11.42 1.45
N GLU A 237 -7.71 -11.06 2.34
CA GLU A 237 -7.74 -11.46 3.74
C GLU A 237 -8.13 -10.24 4.58
N LEU A 238 -9.13 -10.40 5.44
CA LEU A 238 -9.47 -9.43 6.47
C LEU A 238 -8.94 -9.95 7.80
N ARG A 239 -8.21 -9.11 8.53
CA ARG A 239 -7.85 -9.33 9.94
C ARG A 239 -8.69 -8.47 10.81
N LEU A 240 -9.28 -9.07 11.81
CA LEU A 240 -10.25 -8.44 12.68
C LEU A 240 -9.77 -8.50 14.12
N GLU A 241 -9.84 -7.37 14.80
CA GLU A 241 -9.64 -7.23 16.23
C GLU A 241 -10.96 -6.78 16.85
N PHE A 242 -11.61 -7.68 17.59
CA PHE A 242 -12.83 -7.42 18.32
C PHE A 242 -12.47 -6.95 19.72
N GLN A 243 -13.01 -5.82 20.14
CA GLN A 243 -12.71 -5.20 21.41
C GLN A 243 -14.01 -4.87 22.17
N PRO A 244 -14.21 -5.38 23.39
CA PRO A 244 -15.30 -4.94 24.24
C PRO A 244 -15.26 -3.43 24.46
N ALA A 245 -16.38 -2.77 24.32
CA ALA A 245 -16.50 -1.34 24.60
C ALA A 245 -17.83 -1.04 25.32
N VAL A 246 -17.91 0.11 25.99
CA VAL A 246 -19.09 0.49 26.78
C VAL A 246 -20.36 0.61 25.93
N GLU A 247 -20.22 1.07 24.69
CA GLU A 247 -21.32 1.28 23.75
C GLU A 247 -21.49 0.12 22.73
N GLY A 248 -21.02 -1.09 23.09
CA GLY A 248 -21.02 -2.26 22.25
C GLY A 248 -19.64 -2.56 21.67
N GLU A 249 -19.42 -3.76 21.13
CA GLU A 249 -18.13 -4.15 20.60
C GLU A 249 -17.64 -3.22 19.47
N SER A 250 -16.38 -2.86 19.52
CA SER A 250 -15.66 -2.22 18.44
C SER A 250 -14.88 -3.26 17.62
N VAL A 251 -14.84 -3.11 16.30
CA VAL A 251 -14.06 -3.99 15.42
C VAL A 251 -13.12 -3.15 14.57
N ALA A 252 -11.82 -3.45 14.67
CA ALA A 252 -10.83 -2.95 13.74
C ALA A 252 -10.59 -4.02 12.65
N VAL A 253 -10.75 -3.65 11.38
CA VAL A 253 -10.59 -4.56 10.23
C VAL A 253 -9.47 -4.06 9.36
N ARG A 254 -8.40 -4.85 9.25
CA ARG A 254 -7.30 -4.59 8.33
C ARG A 254 -7.46 -5.44 7.08
N ILE A 255 -7.37 -4.80 5.91
CA ILE A 255 -7.57 -5.41 4.60
C ILE A 255 -6.22 -5.75 3.98
N PHE A 256 -6.04 -6.99 3.57
CA PHE A 256 -4.89 -7.46 2.82
C PHE A 256 -5.33 -7.96 1.44
N ASN A 257 -4.71 -7.45 0.38
CA ASN A 257 -4.91 -7.98 -0.97
C ASN A 257 -3.86 -9.07 -1.23
N ILE A 258 -4.28 -10.34 -1.23
CA ILE A 258 -3.39 -11.50 -1.34
C ILE A 258 -3.14 -11.98 -2.77
N THR A 259 -3.83 -11.45 -3.78
CA THR A 259 -3.64 -11.85 -5.19
C THR A 259 -2.71 -10.95 -5.97
N GLY A 260 -2.57 -9.69 -5.55
CA GLY A 260 -1.71 -8.72 -6.21
C GLY A 260 -0.23 -8.99 -5.94
N TYR A 261 0.59 -9.11 -6.99
CA TYR A 261 2.04 -9.00 -6.83
C TYR A 261 2.44 -7.54 -6.64
N PHE A 262 3.33 -7.30 -5.69
CA PHE A 262 3.95 -5.99 -5.52
C PHE A 262 4.85 -5.69 -6.72
N ASN A 263 4.63 -4.57 -7.39
CA ASN A 263 5.35 -4.19 -8.61
C ASN A 263 5.70 -2.68 -8.66
N LYS A 264 5.47 -1.94 -7.57
CA LYS A 264 5.78 -0.49 -7.54
C LYS A 264 7.29 -0.28 -7.38
N ARG A 265 7.91 0.39 -8.33
CA ARG A 265 9.33 0.77 -8.28
C ARG A 265 9.53 2.03 -7.45
N LEU A 266 10.77 2.29 -7.03
CA LEU A 266 11.12 3.45 -6.20
C LEU A 266 10.72 4.79 -6.84
N GLU A 267 10.84 4.91 -8.17
CA GLU A 267 10.42 6.11 -8.92
C GLU A 267 8.91 6.35 -8.81
N GLU A 268 8.12 5.29 -8.96
CA GLU A 268 6.66 5.35 -8.90
C GLU A 268 6.15 5.70 -7.50
N LEU A 269 6.92 5.33 -6.47
CA LEU A 269 6.67 5.68 -5.08
C LEU A 269 7.07 7.12 -4.74
N GLY A 270 7.81 7.80 -5.61
CA GLY A 270 8.19 9.20 -5.47
C GLY A 270 9.46 9.45 -4.65
N TYR A 271 10.35 8.45 -4.55
CA TYR A 271 11.67 8.65 -3.95
C TYR A 271 12.56 9.56 -4.80
N GLU A 272 13.47 10.27 -4.14
CA GLU A 272 14.45 11.16 -4.79
C GLU A 272 15.48 10.35 -5.60
N LYS A 273 15.87 10.87 -6.78
CA LYS A 273 16.79 10.18 -7.72
C LYS A 273 18.12 9.78 -7.07
N ASP A 274 18.70 10.65 -6.26
CA ASP A 274 19.96 10.38 -5.56
C ASP A 274 19.85 9.16 -4.62
N PHE A 275 18.75 9.08 -3.87
CA PHE A 275 18.46 7.92 -3.01
C PHE A 275 18.30 6.65 -3.84
N ILE A 276 17.55 6.71 -4.94
CA ILE A 276 17.31 5.55 -5.84
C ILE A 276 18.64 5.01 -6.38
N GLU A 277 19.54 5.88 -6.86
CA GLU A 277 20.85 5.47 -7.38
C GLU A 277 21.71 4.77 -6.33
N LYS A 278 21.69 5.27 -5.09
CA LYS A 278 22.39 4.66 -3.96
C LYS A 278 21.81 3.28 -3.60
N VAL A 279 20.49 3.20 -3.52
CA VAL A 279 19.79 1.93 -3.25
C VAL A 279 20.11 0.89 -4.31
N ARG A 280 20.11 1.23 -5.59
CA ARG A 280 20.47 0.31 -6.69
C ARG A 280 21.86 -0.27 -6.54
N LYS A 281 22.83 0.55 -6.15
CA LYS A 281 24.22 0.10 -5.90
C LYS A 281 24.31 -0.84 -4.69
N ILE A 282 23.44 -0.66 -3.69
CA ILE A 282 23.38 -1.49 -2.48
C ILE A 282 22.62 -2.79 -2.76
N ALA A 283 21.51 -2.75 -3.48
CA ALA A 283 20.67 -3.91 -3.77
C ALA A 283 21.38 -5.04 -4.52
N ILE A 284 22.43 -4.73 -5.29
CA ILE A 284 23.24 -5.73 -6.02
C ILE A 284 24.42 -6.30 -5.20
N ARG A 285 24.63 -5.82 -3.97
CA ARG A 285 25.67 -6.36 -3.09
C ARG A 285 25.44 -7.84 -2.78
N LYS A 286 26.51 -8.57 -2.46
CA LYS A 286 26.43 -10.00 -2.12
C LYS A 286 26.05 -10.22 -0.66
N ASN A 287 26.54 -9.37 0.23
CA ASN A 287 26.36 -9.48 1.67
C ASN A 287 26.30 -8.09 2.33
N GLY A 288 25.82 -8.08 3.55
CA GLY A 288 25.73 -6.92 4.42
C GLY A 288 24.30 -6.70 4.96
N LEU A 289 24.15 -5.68 5.77
CA LEU A 289 22.90 -5.36 6.46
C LEU A 289 22.28 -4.06 5.92
N ILE A 290 21.01 -4.13 5.60
CA ILE A 290 20.14 -3.00 5.25
C ILE A 290 19.10 -2.85 6.35
N LEU A 291 19.14 -1.73 7.05
CA LEU A 291 18.24 -1.43 8.18
C LEU A 291 17.24 -0.36 7.76
N VAL A 292 15.94 -0.64 7.90
CA VAL A 292 14.87 0.30 7.58
C VAL A 292 14.06 0.58 8.84
N SER A 293 13.87 1.86 9.17
CA SER A 293 13.15 2.30 10.35
C SER A 293 12.03 3.29 10.05
N GLY A 294 11.23 3.57 11.04
CA GLY A 294 10.08 4.48 11.01
C GLY A 294 8.91 3.91 11.82
N SER A 295 7.93 4.73 12.10
CA SER A 295 6.70 4.32 12.83
C SER A 295 5.86 3.32 12.02
N THR A 296 4.85 2.73 12.65
CA THR A 296 3.89 1.85 11.97
C THR A 296 3.14 2.63 10.88
N GLY A 297 2.90 2.00 9.72
CA GLY A 297 2.18 2.63 8.60
C GLY A 297 3.02 3.61 7.77
N GLN A 298 4.32 3.78 8.04
CA GLN A 298 5.20 4.69 7.28
C GLN A 298 5.79 4.05 6.01
N GLY A 299 5.29 2.90 5.57
CA GLY A 299 5.66 2.28 4.29
C GLY A 299 7.02 1.55 4.28
N LYS A 300 7.56 1.13 5.44
CA LYS A 300 8.82 0.37 5.54
C LYS A 300 8.83 -0.90 4.68
N SER A 301 7.78 -1.72 4.79
CA SER A 301 7.63 -2.95 3.98
C SER A 301 7.55 -2.65 2.48
N THR A 302 6.88 -1.56 2.12
CA THR A 302 6.79 -1.07 0.73
C THR A 302 8.17 -0.69 0.18
N LEU A 303 8.96 0.05 0.97
CA LEU A 303 10.33 0.41 0.60
C LEU A 303 11.18 -0.85 0.38
N ILE A 304 11.20 -1.79 1.34
CA ILE A 304 11.95 -3.04 1.21
C ILE A 304 11.51 -3.80 -0.04
N LYS A 305 10.21 -4.00 -0.25
CA LYS A 305 9.71 -4.71 -1.44
C LYS A 305 10.13 -4.03 -2.75
N SER A 306 10.13 -2.69 -2.80
CA SER A 306 10.63 -1.94 -3.94
C SER A 306 12.15 -2.09 -4.14
N MET A 307 12.92 -2.11 -3.05
CA MET A 307 14.37 -2.39 -3.10
C MET A 307 14.66 -3.82 -3.60
N LEU A 308 13.84 -4.81 -3.25
CA LEU A 308 13.97 -6.17 -3.75
C LEU A 308 13.74 -6.29 -5.27
N LEU A 309 12.86 -5.46 -5.85
CA LEU A 309 12.70 -5.41 -7.31
C LEU A 309 13.98 -4.94 -8.01
N GLU A 310 14.77 -4.06 -7.38
CA GLU A 310 16.08 -3.64 -7.88
C GLU A 310 17.15 -4.74 -7.72
N ALA A 311 16.97 -5.68 -6.78
CA ALA A 311 17.88 -6.80 -6.56
C ALA A 311 17.73 -7.97 -7.56
N ASN A 312 16.82 -7.88 -8.53
CA ASN A 312 16.51 -8.89 -9.54
C ASN A 312 16.07 -10.24 -8.94
N PRO A 313 14.84 -10.33 -8.41
CA PRO A 313 14.35 -11.53 -7.72
C PRO A 313 14.21 -12.77 -8.63
N GLU A 314 14.26 -12.63 -9.94
CA GLU A 314 14.26 -13.77 -10.88
C GLU A 314 15.64 -14.48 -10.98
N LYS A 315 16.72 -13.78 -10.58
CA LYS A 315 18.09 -14.30 -10.65
C LYS A 315 18.70 -14.60 -9.28
N ARG A 316 18.08 -14.12 -8.20
CA ARG A 316 18.57 -14.30 -6.83
C ARG A 316 17.53 -15.02 -5.99
N ARG A 317 17.97 -15.94 -5.15
CA ARG A 317 17.09 -16.60 -4.19
C ARG A 317 16.84 -15.69 -3.01
N ILE A 318 15.64 -15.12 -2.95
CA ILE A 318 15.20 -14.18 -1.91
C ILE A 318 14.19 -14.87 -1.01
N ILE A 319 14.42 -14.87 0.30
CA ILE A 319 13.49 -15.40 1.30
C ILE A 319 13.06 -14.27 2.22
N LEU A 320 11.74 -14.03 2.32
CA LEU A 320 11.14 -13.04 3.21
C LEU A 320 10.43 -13.73 4.36
N LEU A 321 10.73 -13.29 5.57
CA LEU A 321 10.02 -13.64 6.80
C LEU A 321 9.06 -12.50 7.15
N GLU A 322 7.76 -12.72 7.12
CA GLU A 322 6.75 -11.68 7.33
C GLU A 322 5.67 -12.14 8.32
N ASP A 323 5.17 -11.21 9.14
CA ASP A 323 4.09 -11.44 10.10
C ASP A 323 3.07 -10.28 10.03
N PRO A 324 2.07 -10.42 9.16
CA PRO A 324 1.84 -11.42 8.11
C PRO A 324 2.49 -11.07 6.76
N VAL A 325 2.33 -11.96 5.77
CA VAL A 325 2.58 -11.64 4.37
C VAL A 325 1.48 -10.71 3.88
N GLU A 326 1.80 -9.44 3.64
CA GLU A 326 0.82 -8.42 3.20
C GLU A 326 0.61 -8.41 1.68
N MET A 327 1.67 -8.56 0.91
CA MET A 327 1.64 -8.58 -0.56
C MET A 327 2.71 -9.53 -1.08
N LYS A 328 2.38 -10.27 -2.14
CA LYS A 328 3.34 -11.17 -2.80
C LYS A 328 4.38 -10.39 -3.60
N VAL A 329 5.62 -10.85 -3.58
CA VAL A 329 6.70 -10.35 -4.45
C VAL A 329 7.08 -11.47 -5.41
N LYS A 330 6.92 -11.23 -6.71
CA LYS A 330 7.21 -12.24 -7.73
C LYS A 330 8.68 -12.67 -7.68
N GLY A 331 8.93 -13.96 -7.78
CA GLY A 331 10.28 -14.52 -7.78
C GLY A 331 10.91 -14.67 -6.39
N THR A 332 10.14 -14.52 -5.32
CA THR A 332 10.62 -14.68 -3.93
C THR A 332 9.90 -15.81 -3.21
N VAL A 333 10.52 -16.31 -2.14
CA VAL A 333 9.92 -17.24 -1.18
C VAL A 333 9.48 -16.41 0.03
N GLN A 334 8.18 -16.31 0.27
CA GLN A 334 7.63 -15.59 1.42
C GLN A 334 7.16 -16.60 2.47
N MET A 335 7.76 -16.56 3.65
CA MET A 335 7.48 -17.45 4.79
C MET A 335 6.66 -16.65 5.82
N PRO A 336 5.39 -17.00 6.03
CA PRO A 336 4.60 -16.39 7.09
C PRO A 336 5.11 -16.87 8.45
N ILE A 337 5.41 -15.93 9.33
CA ILE A 337 5.65 -16.20 10.74
C ILE A 337 4.32 -16.52 11.41
N GLY A 338 4.23 -17.61 12.11
CA GLY A 338 2.99 -18.03 12.76
C GLY A 338 3.31 -18.85 14.01
N LYS A 339 3.65 -20.14 13.81
CA LYS A 339 3.98 -21.06 14.89
C LYS A 339 5.45 -21.07 15.33
N PHE A 340 6.30 -20.27 14.69
CA PHE A 340 7.73 -20.15 14.98
C PHE A 340 8.14 -18.67 15.04
N SER A 341 9.26 -18.37 15.69
CA SER A 341 9.78 -17.01 15.87
C SER A 341 10.50 -16.50 14.61
N PHE A 342 10.68 -15.19 14.49
CA PHE A 342 11.56 -14.60 13.47
C PHE A 342 12.98 -15.16 13.58
N ALA A 343 13.48 -15.35 14.81
CA ALA A 343 14.80 -15.92 15.08
C ALA A 343 14.94 -17.33 14.49
N ASP A 344 13.94 -18.21 14.70
CA ASP A 344 13.92 -19.56 14.10
C ASP A 344 13.87 -19.49 12.58
N GLY A 345 13.06 -18.54 12.06
CA GLY A 345 12.95 -18.28 10.64
C GLY A 345 14.30 -17.91 10.02
N VAL A 346 15.05 -16.98 10.62
CA VAL A 346 16.40 -16.59 10.13
C VAL A 346 17.36 -17.78 10.15
N ARG A 347 17.39 -18.55 11.24
CA ARG A 347 18.22 -19.78 11.33
C ARG A 347 17.87 -20.81 10.25
N SER A 348 16.57 -20.93 9.93
CA SER A 348 16.12 -21.80 8.85
C SER A 348 16.55 -21.27 7.48
N CYS A 349 16.40 -19.97 7.24
CA CYS A 349 16.80 -19.32 5.99
C CYS A 349 18.28 -19.53 5.69
N MET A 350 19.18 -19.35 6.65
CA MET A 350 20.63 -19.53 6.46
C MET A 350 21.00 -20.94 5.94
N ARG A 351 20.17 -21.96 6.19
CA ARG A 351 20.37 -23.32 5.67
C ARG A 351 19.69 -23.59 4.32
N ALA A 352 18.90 -22.61 3.85
CA ALA A 352 18.12 -22.74 2.62
C ALA A 352 18.82 -22.15 1.38
N VAL A 353 20.12 -21.89 1.45
CA VAL A 353 20.96 -21.31 0.37
C VAL A 353 20.36 -20.03 -0.22
N PRO A 354 20.03 -19.01 0.56
CA PRO A 354 19.51 -17.74 0.05
C PRO A 354 20.65 -16.83 -0.40
N ASP A 355 20.37 -15.95 -1.37
CA ASP A 355 21.22 -14.80 -1.67
C ASP A 355 20.82 -13.60 -0.80
N ILE A 356 19.50 -13.49 -0.54
CA ILE A 356 18.94 -12.41 0.26
C ILE A 356 17.97 -12.96 1.30
N ILE A 357 18.11 -12.48 2.54
CA ILE A 357 17.20 -12.76 3.64
C ILE A 357 16.52 -11.44 4.04
N VAL A 358 15.20 -11.44 4.09
CA VAL A 358 14.43 -10.30 4.60
C VAL A 358 13.75 -10.70 5.89
N VAL A 359 14.09 -10.01 6.97
CA VAL A 359 13.47 -10.16 8.28
C VAL A 359 12.45 -9.02 8.40
N GLY A 360 11.16 -9.34 8.33
CA GLY A 360 10.09 -8.36 8.29
C GLY A 360 10.17 -7.34 9.42
N GLU A 361 10.49 -7.79 10.63
CA GLU A 361 10.68 -6.90 11.79
C GLU A 361 11.61 -7.53 12.83
N THR A 362 12.51 -6.72 13.40
CA THR A 362 13.33 -7.10 14.55
C THR A 362 12.69 -6.59 15.84
N ARG A 363 12.02 -7.49 16.58
CA ARG A 363 11.31 -7.17 17.84
C ARG A 363 12.09 -7.55 19.09
N ASP A 364 12.97 -8.55 19.01
CA ASP A 364 13.69 -9.16 20.13
C ASP A 364 15.18 -9.30 19.82
N GLY A 365 15.94 -9.61 20.89
CA GLY A 365 17.40 -9.72 20.84
C GLY A 365 17.89 -10.89 19.99
N GLU A 366 17.22 -12.05 20.07
CA GLU A 366 17.60 -13.23 19.32
C GLU A 366 17.43 -13.03 17.81
N THR A 367 16.34 -12.38 17.39
CA THR A 367 16.14 -11.97 16.00
C THR A 367 17.22 -10.98 15.54
N ALA A 368 17.58 -9.99 16.37
CA ALA A 368 18.63 -9.02 16.05
C ALA A 368 19.98 -9.70 15.85
N LYS A 369 20.36 -10.57 16.79
CA LYS A 369 21.60 -11.35 16.73
C LYS A 369 21.66 -12.21 15.47
N ASN A 370 20.63 -13.06 15.23
CA ASN A 370 20.60 -13.95 14.07
C ASN A 370 20.62 -13.17 12.74
N THR A 371 20.07 -11.95 12.71
CA THR A 371 20.12 -11.07 11.55
C THR A 371 21.54 -10.56 11.28
N ILE A 372 22.29 -10.20 12.32
CA ILE A 372 23.73 -9.85 12.20
C ILE A 372 24.52 -11.05 11.72
N ASP A 373 24.31 -12.24 12.32
CA ASP A 373 24.99 -13.48 11.95
C ASP A 373 24.76 -13.84 10.48
N ALA A 374 23.55 -13.66 9.98
CA ALA A 374 23.22 -13.85 8.57
C ALA A 374 24.00 -12.87 7.66
N ALA A 375 24.08 -11.59 8.02
CA ALA A 375 24.83 -10.60 7.27
C ALA A 375 26.34 -10.87 7.30
N MET A 376 26.88 -11.34 8.44
CA MET A 376 28.29 -11.73 8.60
C MET A 376 28.63 -13.00 7.83
N SER A 377 27.67 -13.94 7.70
CA SER A 377 27.89 -15.23 7.00
C SER A 377 27.73 -15.16 5.48
N GLY A 378 27.70 -13.96 4.91
CA GLY A 378 27.76 -13.76 3.46
C GLY A 378 26.41 -13.51 2.77
N HIS A 379 25.33 -13.31 3.52
CA HIS A 379 24.00 -12.99 2.97
C HIS A 379 23.73 -11.48 2.95
N LEU A 380 23.03 -11.01 1.92
CA LEU A 380 22.47 -9.66 1.93
C LEU A 380 21.18 -9.70 2.77
N THR A 381 21.19 -9.02 3.90
CA THR A 381 20.12 -9.12 4.89
C THR A 381 19.40 -7.78 5.04
N TYR A 382 18.07 -7.80 4.96
CA TYR A 382 17.20 -6.65 5.20
C TYR A 382 16.44 -6.87 6.49
N THR A 383 16.23 -5.80 7.25
CA THR A 383 15.31 -5.86 8.38
C THR A 383 14.66 -4.51 8.66
N THR A 384 13.54 -4.53 9.38
CA THR A 384 12.92 -3.32 9.89
C THR A 384 13.03 -3.25 11.42
N ILE A 385 13.07 -2.03 11.92
CA ILE A 385 12.99 -1.73 13.36
C ILE A 385 12.22 -0.43 13.57
N HIS A 386 11.57 -0.28 14.70
CA HIS A 386 10.97 1.00 15.07
C HIS A 386 12.05 1.93 15.67
N ALA A 387 12.27 3.08 15.04
CA ALA A 387 13.13 4.16 15.54
C ALA A 387 12.68 5.48 14.95
N ASN A 388 13.11 6.59 15.54
CA ASN A 388 12.73 7.94 15.14
C ASN A 388 13.71 8.55 14.12
N ASP A 389 14.95 8.07 14.05
CA ASP A 389 15.98 8.49 13.12
C ASP A 389 16.82 7.29 12.69
N CYS A 390 17.62 7.43 11.62
CA CYS A 390 18.41 6.33 11.07
C CYS A 390 19.59 5.93 11.95
N VAL A 391 20.12 6.83 12.79
CA VAL A 391 21.19 6.55 13.77
C VAL A 391 20.59 5.85 14.98
N GLY A 392 19.45 6.32 15.48
CA GLY A 392 18.69 5.67 16.54
C GLY A 392 18.24 4.26 16.17
N ALA A 393 18.01 3.99 14.88
CA ALA A 393 17.77 2.63 14.40
C ALA A 393 18.97 1.72 14.61
N ILE A 394 20.19 2.21 14.31
CA ILE A 394 21.45 1.47 14.53
C ILE A 394 21.64 1.20 16.02
N GLU A 395 21.51 2.23 16.83
CA GLU A 395 21.66 2.16 18.29
C GLU A 395 20.67 1.15 18.90
N ARG A 396 19.38 1.27 18.56
CA ARG A 396 18.34 0.37 19.05
C ARG A 396 18.56 -1.07 18.61
N PHE A 397 19.01 -1.29 17.38
CA PHE A 397 19.32 -2.61 16.87
C PHE A 397 20.48 -3.26 17.63
N ILE A 398 21.54 -2.51 17.90
CA ILE A 398 22.68 -2.94 18.72
C ILE A 398 22.22 -3.30 20.15
N LEU A 399 21.43 -2.40 20.79
CA LEU A 399 20.91 -2.65 22.13
C LEU A 399 20.12 -3.94 22.20
N LYS A 400 19.25 -4.20 21.19
CA LYS A 400 18.52 -5.46 21.15
C LYS A 400 19.42 -6.70 21.00
N ALA A 401 20.42 -6.65 20.15
CA ALA A 401 21.33 -7.77 19.98
C ALA A 401 22.13 -8.08 21.28
N ILE A 402 22.42 -7.08 22.09
CA ILE A 402 23.10 -7.23 23.39
C ILE A 402 22.17 -7.88 24.43
N GLU A 403 20.84 -7.69 24.36
CA GLU A 403 19.87 -8.26 25.32
C GLU A 403 20.00 -9.78 25.47
N THR A 404 20.51 -10.49 24.47
CA THR A 404 20.72 -11.94 24.54
C THR A 404 21.80 -12.37 25.55
N GLY A 405 22.73 -11.48 25.87
CA GLY A 405 23.90 -11.78 26.69
C GLY A 405 24.93 -12.71 26.03
N GLU A 406 24.71 -13.11 24.77
CA GLU A 406 25.60 -14.05 24.05
C GLU A 406 26.80 -13.34 23.38
N MET A 407 26.70 -12.03 23.17
CA MET A 407 27.76 -11.19 22.57
C MET A 407 28.02 -9.99 23.45
N SER A 408 29.28 -9.55 23.51
CA SER A 408 29.61 -8.29 24.16
C SER A 408 29.08 -7.09 23.35
N ALA A 409 28.86 -5.97 24.00
CA ALA A 409 28.48 -4.74 23.33
C ALA A 409 29.53 -4.31 22.26
N GLU A 410 30.80 -4.57 22.53
CA GLU A 410 31.90 -4.28 21.61
C GLU A 410 31.82 -5.16 20.35
N ASP A 411 31.58 -6.48 20.52
CA ASP A 411 31.43 -7.40 19.38
C ASP A 411 30.23 -7.06 18.51
N VAL A 412 29.09 -6.73 19.12
CA VAL A 412 27.87 -6.33 18.38
C VAL A 412 28.14 -5.04 17.60
N ARG A 413 28.76 -4.03 18.20
CA ARG A 413 29.12 -2.78 17.51
C ARG A 413 30.12 -3.02 16.39
N PHE A 414 31.13 -3.87 16.61
CA PHE A 414 32.09 -4.26 15.58
C PHE A 414 31.39 -4.91 14.39
N ASN A 415 30.55 -5.93 14.63
CA ASN A 415 29.81 -6.65 13.58
C ASN A 415 28.87 -5.69 12.83
N MET A 416 28.15 -4.83 13.56
CA MET A 416 27.26 -3.82 12.96
C MET A 416 28.04 -2.85 12.08
N SER A 417 29.17 -2.31 12.58
CA SER A 417 30.02 -1.38 11.82
C SER A 417 30.59 -2.01 10.54
N SER A 418 30.82 -3.32 10.56
CA SER A 418 31.41 -4.06 9.44
C SER A 418 30.37 -4.43 8.38
N THR A 419 29.12 -4.74 8.79
CA THR A 419 28.09 -5.28 7.91
C THR A 419 27.12 -4.22 7.39
N LEU A 420 26.90 -3.12 8.13
CA LEU A 420 25.91 -2.10 7.75
C LEU A 420 26.26 -1.47 6.40
N LEU A 421 25.34 -1.60 5.44
CA LEU A 421 25.41 -0.97 4.12
C LEU A 421 24.65 0.36 4.09
N ILE A 422 23.48 0.39 4.71
CA ILE A 422 22.63 1.56 4.83
C ILE A 422 21.67 1.41 6.01
N SER A 423 21.48 2.48 6.75
CA SER A 423 20.35 2.67 7.67
C SER A 423 19.44 3.75 7.10
N VAL A 424 18.15 3.46 6.99
CA VAL A 424 17.13 4.37 6.44
C VAL A 424 16.04 4.58 7.47
N ASN A 425 15.67 5.82 7.73
CA ASN A 425 14.45 6.16 8.44
C ASN A 425 13.46 6.85 7.51
N GLN A 426 12.19 6.45 7.54
CA GLN A 426 11.17 6.89 6.60
C GLN A 426 9.92 7.41 7.27
N VAL A 427 9.41 8.52 6.73
CA VAL A 427 8.09 9.08 7.03
C VAL A 427 7.33 9.31 5.73
N LEU A 428 6.04 9.00 5.71
CA LEU A 428 5.14 9.34 4.60
C LEU A 428 4.49 10.70 4.87
N VAL A 429 4.79 11.67 4.04
CA VAL A 429 4.28 13.04 4.13
C VAL A 429 3.13 13.22 3.12
N ARG A 430 1.98 13.69 3.59
CA ARG A 430 0.87 14.05 2.71
C ARG A 430 1.09 15.47 2.18
N LEU A 431 1.21 15.58 0.87
CA LEU A 431 1.36 16.87 0.18
C LEU A 431 0.02 17.61 0.07
N VAL A 432 0.07 18.93 -0.19
CA VAL A 432 -1.12 19.77 -0.40
C VAL A 432 -2.04 19.29 -1.53
N ASN A 433 -1.50 18.57 -2.50
CA ASN A 433 -2.25 17.94 -3.58
C ASN A 433 -2.88 16.59 -3.21
N GLY A 434 -2.80 16.18 -1.93
CA GLY A 434 -3.33 14.93 -1.41
C GLY A 434 -2.45 13.70 -1.63
N LYS A 435 -1.39 13.77 -2.44
CA LYS A 435 -0.47 12.65 -2.68
C LYS A 435 0.40 12.39 -1.45
N LEU A 436 0.76 11.12 -1.25
CA LEU A 436 1.77 10.73 -0.27
C LEU A 436 3.16 10.76 -0.92
N LYS A 437 4.11 11.39 -0.22
CA LYS A 437 5.52 11.42 -0.61
C LYS A 437 6.35 10.77 0.49
N PRO A 438 7.18 9.74 0.18
CA PRO A 438 8.16 9.24 1.12
C PRO A 438 9.26 10.28 1.32
N VAL A 439 9.55 10.59 2.57
CA VAL A 439 10.69 11.39 2.99
C VAL A 439 11.62 10.48 3.76
N VAL A 440 12.88 10.44 3.38
CA VAL A 440 13.86 9.54 3.96
C VAL A 440 15.06 10.29 4.51
N GLU A 441 15.47 9.93 5.70
CA GLU A 441 16.76 10.19 6.27
C GLU A 441 17.57 8.90 6.16
N TYR A 442 18.83 8.96 5.70
CA TYR A 442 19.63 7.75 5.57
C TYR A 442 21.11 7.98 5.82
N LEU A 443 21.76 6.94 6.34
CA LEU A 443 23.19 6.85 6.53
C LEU A 443 23.76 5.68 5.72
N ILE A 444 24.66 5.95 4.79
CA ILE A 444 25.54 4.98 4.16
C ILE A 444 26.92 5.16 4.79
N PRO A 445 27.35 4.26 5.70
CA PRO A 445 28.51 4.52 6.53
C PRO A 445 29.80 4.54 5.72
N ASP A 446 30.51 5.64 5.76
CA ASP A 446 31.89 5.78 5.31
C ASP A 446 32.88 5.19 6.35
N HIS A 447 34.18 5.34 6.13
CA HIS A 447 35.19 4.78 7.04
C HIS A 447 35.08 5.39 8.45
N GLU A 448 34.92 6.71 8.55
CA GLU A 448 34.77 7.41 9.81
C GLU A 448 33.47 7.04 10.54
N ASP A 449 32.36 6.98 9.80
CA ASP A 449 31.06 6.57 10.35
C ASP A 449 31.14 5.16 10.98
N ARG A 450 31.91 4.24 10.37
CA ARG A 450 32.14 2.89 10.90
C ARG A 450 32.92 2.91 12.20
N ILE A 451 33.90 3.82 12.35
CA ILE A 451 34.64 4.00 13.60
C ILE A 451 33.69 4.51 14.68
N LEU A 452 32.86 5.53 14.39
CA LEU A 452 31.89 6.07 15.34
C LEU A 452 30.90 5.01 15.81
N ILE A 453 30.38 4.16 14.89
CA ILE A 453 29.50 3.05 15.26
C ILE A 453 30.21 2.06 16.19
N ARG A 454 31.47 1.70 15.90
CA ARG A 454 32.26 0.79 16.71
C ARG A 454 32.52 1.32 18.12
N GLU A 455 32.78 2.60 18.22
CA GLU A 455 33.04 3.27 19.49
C GLU A 455 31.73 3.61 20.26
N GLY A 456 30.56 3.51 19.61
CA GLY A 456 29.26 3.86 20.19
C GLY A 456 29.02 5.39 20.27
N ARG A 457 29.68 6.17 19.44
CA ARG A 457 29.59 7.63 19.37
C ARG A 457 28.47 8.08 18.45
N PHE A 458 27.25 7.73 18.81
CA PHE A 458 26.06 7.95 17.96
C PHE A 458 25.66 9.41 17.84
N GLU A 459 25.91 10.23 18.86
CA GLU A 459 25.61 11.67 18.79
C GLU A 459 26.43 12.36 17.69
N GLU A 460 27.68 11.98 17.54
CA GLU A 460 28.53 12.56 16.48
C GLU A 460 28.07 12.13 15.07
N LEU A 461 27.50 10.93 14.94
CA LEU A 461 26.84 10.52 13.68
C LEU A 461 25.61 11.38 13.38
N ARG A 462 24.82 11.74 14.40
CA ARG A 462 23.66 12.64 14.25
C ARG A 462 24.07 14.04 13.84
N GLU A 463 25.10 14.61 14.49
CA GLU A 463 25.62 15.91 14.12
C GLU A 463 26.14 15.91 12.67
N LYS A 464 26.87 14.89 12.26
CA LYS A 464 27.39 14.74 10.90
C LYS A 464 26.26 14.67 9.86
N LEU A 465 25.14 13.96 10.14
CA LEU A 465 23.95 13.94 9.29
C LEU A 465 23.26 15.30 9.20
N LYS A 466 23.17 16.00 10.33
CA LYS A 466 22.61 17.34 10.43
C LYS A 466 23.42 18.36 9.61
N GLU A 467 24.76 18.33 9.69
CA GLU A 467 25.64 19.15 8.88
C GLU A 467 25.47 18.91 7.38
N LYS A 468 25.23 17.67 6.97
CA LYS A 468 24.94 17.28 5.58
C LYS A 468 23.54 17.69 5.10
N GLY A 469 22.66 18.23 5.96
CA GLY A 469 21.28 18.58 5.63
C GLY A 469 20.39 17.35 5.36
N MET A 470 20.71 16.19 5.95
CA MET A 470 20.10 14.91 5.61
C MET A 470 19.07 14.44 6.63
N THR A 471 18.84 15.17 7.74
CA THR A 471 17.86 14.77 8.75
C THR A 471 16.43 14.87 8.23
N LEU A 472 15.51 14.06 8.77
CA LEU A 472 14.09 14.13 8.42
C LEU A 472 13.51 15.52 8.56
N ASN A 473 13.82 16.21 9.66
CA ASN A 473 13.36 17.58 9.91
C ASN A 473 13.79 18.55 8.82
N GLN A 474 15.03 18.49 8.39
CA GLN A 474 15.55 19.33 7.32
C GLN A 474 14.89 19.02 5.98
N GLN A 475 14.63 17.73 5.71
CA GLN A 475 13.91 17.32 4.49
C GLN A 475 12.43 17.77 4.52
N ILE A 476 11.78 17.69 5.67
CA ILE A 476 10.39 18.16 5.85
C ILE A 476 10.33 19.70 5.77
N GLU A 477 11.29 20.40 6.38
CA GLU A 477 11.42 21.85 6.27
C GLU A 477 11.58 22.30 4.80
N LYS A 478 12.36 21.55 4.02
CA LYS A 478 12.48 21.81 2.57
C LYS A 478 11.14 21.72 1.87
N LEU A 479 10.33 20.69 2.14
CA LEU A 479 8.98 20.58 1.57
C LEU A 479 8.07 21.75 1.96
N TYR A 480 8.18 22.24 3.19
CA TYR A 480 7.43 23.41 3.64
C TYR A 480 7.88 24.68 2.91
N ARG A 481 9.17 24.92 2.78
CA ARG A 481 9.72 26.07 2.03
C ARG A 481 9.35 26.05 0.54
N GLU A 482 9.22 24.86 -0.04
CA GLU A 482 8.78 24.65 -1.42
C GLU A 482 7.24 24.77 -1.57
N GLY A 483 6.47 24.99 -0.49
CA GLY A 483 5.01 25.10 -0.49
C GLY A 483 4.29 23.77 -0.78
N LEU A 484 4.98 22.64 -0.62
CA LEU A 484 4.42 21.31 -0.88
C LEU A 484 3.62 20.77 0.31
N ILE A 485 3.82 21.32 1.50
CA ILE A 485 3.04 21.05 2.71
C ILE A 485 2.64 22.35 3.39
N THR A 486 1.53 22.34 4.14
CA THR A 486 1.07 23.50 4.93
C THR A 486 1.88 23.66 6.21
N GLU A 487 1.81 24.84 6.84
CA GLU A 487 2.43 25.10 8.16
C GLU A 487 1.92 24.11 9.22
N GLY A 488 0.62 23.83 9.27
CA GLY A 488 0.04 22.87 10.20
C GLY A 488 0.58 21.45 10.00
N GLN A 489 0.80 21.06 8.75
CA GLN A 489 1.45 19.77 8.44
C GLN A 489 2.94 19.79 8.83
N TYR A 490 3.67 20.87 8.54
CA TYR A 490 5.05 21.01 8.97
C TYR A 490 5.20 20.85 10.50
N LEU A 491 4.39 21.57 11.27
CA LEU A 491 4.38 21.47 12.73
C LEU A 491 4.03 20.06 13.24
N SER A 492 3.11 19.37 12.56
CA SER A 492 2.71 18.00 12.95
C SER A 492 3.82 16.97 12.69
N TYR A 493 4.64 17.16 11.66
CA TYR A 493 5.76 16.27 11.35
C TYR A 493 7.04 16.63 12.10
N SER A 494 7.32 17.92 12.35
CA SER A 494 8.49 18.39 13.08
C SER A 494 8.42 18.15 14.59
N GLY A 495 7.21 17.94 15.15
CA GLY A 495 7.01 17.62 16.57
C GLY A 495 7.10 16.12 16.90
N VAL A 496 7.46 15.27 15.93
CA VAL A 496 7.58 13.79 16.08
C VAL A 496 9.01 13.36 16.44
N GLN A 497 9.80 14.27 16.97
CA GLN A 497 11.15 13.94 17.49
C GLN A 497 11.16 13.82 19.01
#